data_e04f7b254083c12f3a8b5ab6c1c7db7c
#
_entry.id   e04f7b254083c12f3a8b5ab6c1c7db7c
#
_cell.length_a   1.000
_cell.length_b   1.000
_cell.length_c   1.000
_cell.angle_alpha   90.00
_cell.angle_beta   90.00
_cell.angle_gamma   90.00
#
_symmetry.space_group_name_H-M   'P 1'
#
loop_
_entity.id
_entity.type
_entity.pdbx_description
1 polymer ?
#
loop_
_entity_poly.entity_id
_entity_poly.type
_entity_poly.pdbx_seq_one_letter_code
_entity_poly.pdbx_strand_id
1 'polypeptide(L)'
;QAKRYSEGSVSRPAIQSFLGAMTGGGCKKGVFVTSSRFTNDARQFAEGLSDVRLVLIDGVRLANLMIEHCVGVQVKETIRVAKIDQDFFNGED
;
A
#
# COMPACT_ATOMS: atom_id res chain seq x y z
N GLN A 1 11.69 -1.82 3.23
CA GLN A 1 11.49 -3.17 3.72
C GLN A 1 10.22 -3.77 3.17
N ALA A 2 10.35 -4.91 2.57
CA ALA A 2 9.22 -5.55 1.94
C ALA A 2 8.48 -6.42 2.93
N LYS A 3 7.17 -6.32 2.90
CA LYS A 3 6.32 -7.17 3.69
C LYS A 3 5.36 -7.86 2.78
N ARG A 4 5.04 -9.08 3.12
CA ARG A 4 4.13 -9.83 2.30
C ARG A 4 2.73 -9.61 2.79
N TYR A 5 2.07 -8.68 2.19
CA TYR A 5 0.69 -8.43 2.53
C TYR A 5 -0.27 -9.13 1.58
N SER A 6 0.26 -9.79 0.58
CA SER A 6 -0.59 -10.42 -0.42
C SER A 6 -1.36 -11.59 0.13
N GLU A 7 -0.91 -12.18 1.22
CA GLU A 7 -1.57 -13.32 1.77
C GLU A 7 -2.55 -12.99 2.83
N GLY A 8 -2.66 -11.75 3.19
CA GLY A 8 -3.57 -11.37 4.23
C GLY A 8 -3.94 -9.93 4.06
N SER A 9 -4.71 -9.45 4.99
CA SER A 9 -5.14 -8.07 4.96
C SER A 9 -4.12 -7.19 5.64
N VAL A 10 -4.04 -5.97 5.17
CA VAL A 10 -3.24 -4.97 5.85
C VAL A 10 -4.07 -4.45 7.02
N SER A 11 -3.53 -4.56 8.20
CA SER A 11 -4.27 -4.23 9.40
C SER A 11 -3.86 -2.86 9.92
N ARG A 12 -4.56 -2.44 10.96
CA ARG A 12 -4.37 -1.13 11.52
C ARG A 12 -2.93 -0.83 11.93
N PRO A 13 -2.20 -1.75 12.57
CA PRO A 13 -0.83 -1.44 12.97
C PRO A 13 0.06 -1.03 11.80
N ALA A 14 -0.14 -1.64 10.64
CA ALA A 14 0.65 -1.28 9.48
C ALA A 14 0.34 0.15 9.05
N ILE A 15 -0.92 0.52 9.11
CA ILE A 15 -1.33 1.86 8.74
C ILE A 15 -0.81 2.88 9.75
N GLN A 16 -0.86 2.53 11.01
CA GLN A 16 -0.36 3.42 12.06
C GLN A 16 1.14 3.66 11.90
N SER A 17 1.86 2.61 11.55
CA SER A 17 3.29 2.74 11.34
C SER A 17 3.59 3.65 10.16
N PHE A 18 2.84 3.50 9.10
CA PHE A 18 3.00 4.34 7.92
C PHE A 18 2.67 5.79 8.26
N LEU A 19 1.60 5.99 9.02
CA LEU A 19 1.21 7.32 9.43
C LEU A 19 2.31 7.98 10.25
N GLY A 20 2.93 7.23 11.16
CA GLY A 20 4.00 7.76 11.96
C GLY A 20 5.18 8.20 11.13
N ALA A 21 5.55 7.40 10.15
CA ALA A 21 6.66 7.76 9.29
C ALA A 21 6.32 8.99 8.45
N MET A 22 5.09 9.05 7.99
CA MET A 22 4.64 10.15 7.16
C MET A 22 4.65 11.46 7.93
N THR A 23 4.06 11.46 9.10
CA THR A 23 3.97 12.66 9.90
C THR A 23 5.32 13.05 10.48
N GLY A 24 6.16 12.06 10.77
CA GLY A 24 7.50 12.34 11.23
C GLY A 24 8.31 13.08 10.20
N GLY A 25 7.99 12.86 8.93
CA GLY A 25 8.64 13.58 7.85
C GLY A 25 7.95 14.87 7.46
N GLY A 26 6.91 15.26 8.19
CA GLY A 26 6.21 16.51 7.91
C GLY A 26 5.17 16.42 6.82
N CYS A 27 4.85 15.23 6.37
CA CYS A 27 3.87 15.05 5.32
C CYS A 27 2.47 14.98 5.89
N LYS A 28 1.54 15.61 5.21
CA LYS A 28 0.15 15.60 5.66
C LYS A 28 -0.75 14.82 4.72
N LYS A 29 -0.24 14.32 3.64
CA LYS A 29 -1.00 13.51 2.71
C LYS A 29 -0.17 12.29 2.37
N GLY A 30 -0.81 11.15 2.32
CA GLY A 30 -0.13 9.93 1.97
C GLY A 30 -1.04 8.95 1.27
N VAL A 31 -0.46 8.02 0.57
CA VAL A 31 -1.19 6.98 -0.12
C VAL A 31 -0.54 5.66 0.24
N PHE A 32 -1.37 4.74 0.68
CA PHE A 32 -0.90 3.40 1.02
C PHE A 32 -1.53 2.43 0.03
N VAL A 33 -0.70 1.76 -0.73
CA VAL A 33 -1.16 0.88 -1.79
C VAL A 33 -0.79 -0.54 -1.45
N THR A 34 -1.71 -1.46 -1.63
CA THR A 34 -1.43 -2.87 -1.44
C THR A 34 -2.14 -3.67 -2.52
N SER A 35 -1.56 -4.78 -2.89
CA SER A 35 -2.22 -5.70 -3.81
C SER A 35 -3.22 -6.57 -3.07
N SER A 36 -3.24 -6.51 -1.77
CA SER A 36 -4.16 -7.26 -0.93
C SER A 36 -5.38 -6.40 -0.62
N ARG A 37 -5.78 -6.38 0.62
CA ARG A 37 -6.93 -5.59 1.05
C ARG A 37 -6.67 -5.08 2.45
N PHE A 38 -7.51 -4.19 2.90
CA PHE A 38 -7.39 -3.64 4.24
C PHE A 38 -8.48 -4.18 5.14
N THR A 39 -8.16 -4.34 6.41
CA THR A 39 -9.19 -4.73 7.37
C THR A 39 -10.11 -3.55 7.60
N ASN A 40 -11.30 -3.83 8.14
CA ASN A 40 -12.23 -2.77 8.46
C ASN A 40 -11.65 -1.81 9.47
N ASP A 41 -10.90 -2.35 10.42
CA ASP A 41 -10.27 -1.54 11.44
C ASP A 41 -9.27 -0.57 10.82
N ALA A 42 -8.51 -1.04 9.84
CA ALA A 42 -7.56 -0.18 9.16
C ALA A 42 -8.28 0.93 8.39
N ARG A 43 -9.36 0.58 7.72
CA ARG A 43 -10.13 1.57 6.98
C ARG A 43 -10.71 2.62 7.90
N GLN A 44 -11.28 2.18 9.00
CA GLN A 44 -11.87 3.10 9.95
C GLN A 44 -10.84 4.02 10.56
N PHE A 45 -9.68 3.49 10.82
CA PHE A 45 -8.61 4.29 11.37
C PHE A 45 -8.21 5.40 10.40
N ALA A 46 -8.06 5.05 9.14
CA ALA A 46 -7.66 6.03 8.14
C ALA A 46 -8.73 7.09 7.93
N GLU A 47 -9.99 6.66 7.94
CA GLU A 47 -11.09 7.59 7.74
C GLU A 47 -11.29 8.52 8.90
N GLY A 48 -10.86 8.13 10.08
CA GLY A 48 -11.03 8.93 11.25
C GLY A 48 -9.98 10.01 11.46
N LEU A 49 -9.00 10.06 10.59
CA LEU A 49 -7.95 11.05 10.71
C LEU A 49 -8.47 12.41 10.29
N SER A 50 -8.10 13.43 11.06
CA SER A 50 -8.58 14.77 10.74
C SER A 50 -7.44 15.70 10.33
N ASP A 51 -6.26 15.50 10.87
CA ASP A 51 -5.14 16.38 10.59
C ASP A 51 -4.37 16.00 9.35
N VAL A 52 -4.45 14.74 8.96
CA VAL A 52 -3.72 14.24 7.81
C VAL A 52 -4.69 13.51 6.92
N ARG A 53 -4.33 13.38 5.67
CA ARG A 53 -5.13 12.67 4.71
C ARG A 53 -4.39 11.42 4.29
N LEU A 54 -5.04 10.29 4.48
CA LEU A 54 -4.44 9.01 4.15
C LEU A 54 -5.40 8.25 3.26
N VAL A 55 -4.95 7.97 2.05
CA VAL A 55 -5.75 7.25 1.07
C VAL A 55 -5.26 5.82 1.02
N LEU A 56 -6.20 4.90 1.14
CA LEU A 56 -5.87 3.48 1.08
C LEU A 56 -6.37 2.92 -0.24
N ILE A 57 -5.46 2.30 -0.97
CA ILE A 57 -5.79 1.71 -2.26
C ILE A 57 -5.46 0.23 -2.21
N ASP A 58 -6.49 -0.59 -2.25
CA ASP A 58 -6.28 -2.04 -2.23
C ASP A 58 -6.16 -2.57 -3.65
N GLY A 59 -6.03 -3.90 -3.76
CA GLY A 59 -5.79 -4.51 -5.05
C GLY A 59 -6.92 -4.28 -6.05
N VAL A 60 -8.15 -4.36 -5.57
CA VAL A 60 -9.30 -4.16 -6.45
C VAL A 60 -9.35 -2.72 -6.93
N ARG A 61 -9.17 -1.80 -6.02
CA ARG A 61 -9.19 -0.39 -6.38
C ARG A 61 -8.05 -0.05 -7.34
N LEU A 62 -6.90 -0.61 -7.08
CA LEU A 62 -5.74 -0.38 -7.93
C LEU A 62 -6.00 -0.88 -9.35
N ALA A 63 -6.56 -2.07 -9.46
CA ALA A 63 -6.87 -2.62 -10.76
C ALA A 63 -7.86 -1.74 -11.50
N ASN A 64 -8.88 -1.26 -10.81
CA ASN A 64 -9.88 -0.40 -11.42
C ASN A 64 -9.27 0.92 -11.88
N LEU A 65 -8.37 1.47 -11.08
CA LEU A 65 -7.71 2.71 -11.45
C LEU A 65 -6.84 2.52 -12.68
N MET A 66 -6.17 1.40 -12.76
CA MET A 66 -5.33 1.13 -13.92
C MET A 66 -6.16 0.98 -15.18
N ILE A 67 -7.29 0.32 -15.08
CA ILE A 67 -8.17 0.16 -16.22
C ILE A 67 -8.73 1.51 -16.63
N GLU A 68 -9.17 2.27 -15.65
CA GLU A 68 -9.80 3.57 -15.88
C GLU A 68 -8.83 4.52 -16.58
N HIS A 69 -7.57 4.45 -16.24
CA HIS A 69 -6.58 5.36 -16.78
C HIS A 69 -5.72 4.73 -17.85
N CYS A 70 -6.12 3.58 -18.33
CA CYS A 70 -5.43 2.91 -19.42
C CYS A 70 -3.97 2.64 -19.13
N VAL A 71 -3.68 2.29 -17.90
CA VAL A 71 -2.33 1.96 -17.51
C VAL A 71 -2.15 0.47 -17.61
N GLY A 72 -1.23 0.05 -18.45
CA GLY A 72 -0.95 -1.35 -18.61
C GLY A 72 0.10 -1.80 -17.64
N VAL A 73 -0.22 -2.84 -16.89
CA VAL A 73 0.71 -3.37 -15.92
C VAL A 73 0.76 -4.87 -16.06
N GLN A 74 1.95 -5.39 -16.01
CA GLN A 74 2.14 -6.81 -16.08
C GLN A 74 2.55 -7.28 -14.70
N VAL A 75 1.69 -8.05 -14.07
CA VAL A 75 1.99 -8.58 -12.75
C VAL A 75 2.49 -9.99 -12.90
N LYS A 76 3.69 -10.23 -12.44
CA LYS A 76 4.27 -11.54 -12.62
C LYS A 76 4.23 -12.39 -11.39
N GLU A 77 4.90 -11.97 -10.37
CA GLU A 77 5.08 -12.84 -9.25
C GLU A 77 4.80 -12.12 -7.98
N THR A 78 3.57 -12.03 -7.63
CA THR A 78 3.20 -11.31 -6.44
C THR A 78 3.64 -12.01 -5.18
N ILE A 79 3.73 -13.33 -5.24
CA ILE A 79 4.08 -14.05 -4.05
C ILE A 79 5.54 -13.94 -3.72
N ARG A 80 6.33 -13.41 -4.62
CA ARG A 80 7.74 -13.26 -4.38
C ARG A 80 8.11 -11.83 -4.14
N VAL A 81 7.19 -11.11 -3.57
CA VAL A 81 7.40 -9.70 -3.35
C VAL A 81 8.69 -9.41 -2.59
N ALA A 82 8.92 -10.14 -1.52
CA ALA A 82 10.11 -9.90 -0.73
C ALA A 82 11.36 -10.11 -1.53
N LYS A 83 11.36 -11.16 -2.33
CA LYS A 83 12.53 -11.46 -3.14
C LYS A 83 12.66 -10.49 -4.28
N ILE A 84 11.56 -10.17 -4.89
CA ILE A 84 11.57 -9.22 -5.96
C ILE A 84 12.04 -7.88 -5.47
N ASP A 85 11.61 -7.52 -4.26
CA ASP A 85 12.00 -6.28 -3.67
C ASP A 85 13.50 -6.14 -3.66
N GLN A 86 14.18 -7.16 -3.21
CA GLN A 86 15.60 -7.13 -3.14
C GLN A 86 16.24 -7.01 -4.50
N ASP A 87 15.81 -7.85 -5.42
CA ASP A 87 16.36 -7.84 -6.76
C ASP A 87 16.01 -6.57 -7.50
N PHE A 88 14.79 -6.12 -7.29
CA PHE A 88 14.28 -4.98 -7.98
C PHE A 88 15.02 -3.72 -7.61
N PHE A 89 15.22 -3.53 -6.33
CA PHE A 89 15.89 -2.34 -5.87
C PHE A 89 17.40 -2.42 -6.00
N ASN A 90 17.93 -3.58 -6.25
CA ASN A 90 19.33 -3.70 -6.49
C ASN A 90 19.66 -3.53 -7.94
N GLY A 91 18.73 -3.08 -8.64
CA GLY A 91 19.04 -2.71 -9.92
C GLY A 91 18.86 -3.61 -10.99
N GLU A 92 18.31 -4.44 -10.73
CA GLU A 92 18.07 -5.08 -11.75
C GLU A 92 17.26 -4.43 -12.51
N ASP A 93 16.90 -3.72 -12.21
CA ASP A 93 16.09 -3.06 -12.83
C ASP A 93 16.08 -2.70 -13.60
#